data_dd266b3ef20042eccae61bf7db53bfeb
#
_entry.id   dd266b3ef20042eccae61bf7db53bfeb
#
_cell.length_a   1.000
_cell.length_b   1.000
_cell.length_c   1.000
_cell.angle_alpha   90.00
_cell.angle_beta   90.00
_cell.angle_gamma   90.00
#
_symmetry.space_group_name_H-M   'P 1'
#
loop_
_entity.id
_entity.type
_entity.pdbx_description
1 polymer ?
#
loop_
_entity_poly.entity_id
_entity_poly.type
_entity_poly.pdbx_seq_one_letter_code
_entity_poly.pdbx_strand_id
1 'polypeptide(L)'
;MPVGWALAVVVIAVALLVLAVLMLGVLRQVAPMLEAVSAQLEVVSAQLGASPGHQSRMRLPGLTVGNALPPFTARDAQGKVTNDNLRGRSVILAFLSAGCRPCQLIAGQLAAEGTGDLTGRLLVVTAEGEPAALGLPPDVATLIEDNHEVSEALTLLGTPFAIAVDAEGTVRGMTVPNTRADLAQLAALLG
;
A
#
# COMPACT_ATOMS: atom_id res chain seq x y z
N MET A 1 -63.86 19.47 30.26
CA MET A 1 -62.99 18.67 29.35
C MET A 1 -61.54 19.15 29.19
N PRO A 2 -60.93 19.96 30.03
CA PRO A 2 -59.51 20.34 29.87
C PRO A 2 -58.53 19.48 30.65
N VAL A 3 -58.96 18.66 31.63
CA VAL A 3 -58.04 17.96 32.53
C VAL A 3 -57.34 16.78 31.85
N GLY A 4 -58.02 16.06 30.93
CA GLY A 4 -57.42 14.92 30.20
C GLY A 4 -56.32 15.33 29.23
N TRP A 5 -56.38 16.50 28.59
CA TRP A 5 -55.39 17.00 27.67
C TRP A 5 -54.15 17.48 28.43
N ALA A 6 -54.32 18.13 29.58
CA ALA A 6 -53.19 18.56 30.42
C ALA A 6 -52.39 17.36 30.98
N LEU A 7 -53.08 16.29 31.38
CA LEU A 7 -52.44 15.04 31.78
C LEU A 7 -51.62 14.37 30.63
N ALA A 8 -52.20 14.34 29.45
CA ALA A 8 -51.50 13.77 28.27
C ALA A 8 -50.20 14.56 27.92
N VAL A 9 -50.26 15.88 27.99
CA VAL A 9 -49.11 16.75 27.74
C VAL A 9 -48.00 16.51 28.76
N VAL A 10 -48.36 16.42 30.04
CA VAL A 10 -47.39 16.13 31.14
C VAL A 10 -46.72 14.77 30.96
N VAL A 11 -47.52 13.75 30.62
CA VAL A 11 -46.93 12.39 30.37
C VAL A 11 -45.97 12.39 29.19
N ILE A 12 -46.31 13.06 28.11
CA ILE A 12 -45.41 13.17 26.93
C ILE A 12 -44.14 13.95 27.29
N ALA A 13 -44.27 15.06 28.04
CA ALA A 13 -43.10 15.84 28.46
C ALA A 13 -42.16 15.05 29.37
N VAL A 14 -42.70 14.25 30.30
CA VAL A 14 -41.90 13.37 31.17
C VAL A 14 -41.23 12.28 30.34
N ALA A 15 -41.94 11.66 29.40
CA ALA A 15 -41.38 10.64 28.54
C ALA A 15 -40.22 11.18 27.67
N LEU A 16 -40.37 12.38 27.10
CA LEU A 16 -39.32 13.03 26.35
C LEU A 16 -38.09 13.39 27.20
N LEU A 17 -38.33 13.82 28.44
CA LEU A 17 -37.25 14.13 29.37
C LEU A 17 -36.47 12.89 29.78
N VAL A 18 -37.15 11.76 30.02
CA VAL A 18 -36.51 10.48 30.32
C VAL A 18 -35.69 10.01 29.10
N LEU A 19 -36.25 10.13 27.90
CA LEU A 19 -35.56 9.75 26.68
C LEU A 19 -34.27 10.60 26.46
N ALA A 20 -34.36 11.90 26.71
CA ALA A 20 -33.22 12.81 26.62
C ALA A 20 -32.11 12.47 27.63
N VAL A 21 -32.49 12.13 28.87
CA VAL A 21 -31.53 11.71 29.92
C VAL A 21 -30.86 10.39 29.56
N LEU A 22 -31.62 9.42 29.00
CA LEU A 22 -31.05 8.14 28.55
C LEU A 22 -30.08 8.35 27.38
N MET A 23 -30.43 9.18 26.39
CA MET A 23 -29.55 9.52 25.27
C MET A 23 -28.25 10.21 25.72
N LEU A 24 -28.34 11.15 26.66
CA LEU A 24 -27.18 11.78 27.27
C LEU A 24 -26.29 10.79 28.05
N GLY A 25 -26.91 9.81 28.72
CA GLY A 25 -26.20 8.74 29.40
C GLY A 25 -25.40 7.86 28.43
N VAL A 26 -26.01 7.45 27.34
CA VAL A 26 -25.35 6.65 26.28
C VAL A 26 -24.21 7.44 25.61
N LEU A 27 -24.43 8.72 25.28
CA LEU A 27 -23.39 9.58 24.70
C LEU A 27 -22.20 9.76 25.64
N ARG A 28 -22.43 9.90 26.95
CA ARG A 28 -21.34 9.98 27.93
C ARG A 28 -20.56 8.68 28.09
N GLN A 29 -21.16 7.56 27.80
CA GLN A 29 -20.50 6.26 27.90
C GLN A 29 -19.66 5.91 26.66
N VAL A 30 -20.03 6.46 25.49
CA VAL A 30 -19.33 6.24 24.21
C VAL A 30 -18.15 7.21 24.00
N ALA A 31 -18.27 8.45 24.54
CA ALA A 31 -17.24 9.48 24.40
C ALA A 31 -15.83 9.02 24.83
N PRO A 32 -15.60 8.41 26.01
CA PRO A 32 -14.28 7.98 26.43
C PRO A 32 -13.73 6.82 25.61
N MET A 33 -14.58 5.98 24.99
CA MET A 33 -14.12 4.92 24.08
C MET A 33 -13.60 5.48 22.75
N LEU A 34 -14.23 6.52 22.23
CA LEU A 34 -13.77 7.21 21.02
C LEU A 34 -12.45 7.95 21.26
N GLU A 35 -12.27 8.58 22.43
CA GLU A 35 -11.00 9.22 22.78
C GLU A 35 -9.87 8.20 22.99
N ALA A 36 -10.15 7.04 23.57
CA ALA A 36 -9.15 5.99 23.73
C ALA A 36 -8.73 5.38 22.38
N VAL A 37 -9.64 5.22 21.44
CA VAL A 37 -9.35 4.74 20.07
C VAL A 37 -8.57 5.79 19.27
N SER A 38 -8.91 7.08 19.38
CA SER A 38 -8.17 8.14 18.71
C SER A 38 -6.76 8.31 19.27
N ALA A 39 -6.58 8.21 20.58
CA ALA A 39 -5.26 8.23 21.20
C ALA A 39 -4.38 7.02 20.80
N GLN A 40 -4.97 5.83 20.66
CA GLN A 40 -4.25 4.67 20.14
C GLN A 40 -3.90 4.82 18.65
N LEU A 41 -4.78 5.41 17.85
CA LEU A 41 -4.49 5.73 16.45
C LEU A 41 -3.40 6.79 16.31
N GLU A 42 -3.35 7.80 17.19
CA GLU A 42 -2.24 8.77 17.21
C GLU A 42 -0.91 8.14 17.61
N VAL A 43 -0.89 7.28 18.60
CA VAL A 43 0.34 6.55 19.00
C VAL A 43 0.80 5.61 17.88
N VAL A 44 -0.11 4.90 17.22
CA VAL A 44 0.21 4.03 16.08
C VAL A 44 0.63 4.88 14.86
N SER A 45 -0.03 6.00 14.59
CA SER A 45 0.36 6.91 13.50
C SER A 45 1.68 7.64 13.80
N ALA A 46 1.95 8.01 15.06
CA ALA A 46 3.24 8.56 15.48
C ALA A 46 4.36 7.50 15.42
N GLN A 47 4.09 6.25 15.73
CA GLN A 47 5.03 5.15 15.54
C GLN A 47 5.25 4.80 14.07
N LEU A 48 4.24 4.94 13.21
CA LEU A 48 4.33 4.75 11.76
C LEU A 48 4.84 5.99 11.02
N GLY A 49 4.58 7.20 11.55
CA GLY A 49 4.97 8.48 10.93
C GLY A 49 6.29 9.10 11.43
N ALA A 50 6.83 8.63 12.55
CA ALA A 50 8.02 9.22 13.19
C ALA A 50 9.33 8.47 12.90
N SER A 51 9.39 7.72 11.80
CA SER A 51 10.67 7.14 11.35
C SER A 51 10.98 7.56 9.93
N PRO A 52 11.68 8.68 9.74
CA PRO A 52 12.49 8.84 8.55
C PRO A 52 13.65 7.82 8.68
N GLY A 53 13.44 6.60 8.16
CA GLY A 53 14.45 5.56 8.19
C GLY A 53 14.01 4.16 8.60
N HIS A 54 12.74 3.89 8.83
CA HIS A 54 12.23 2.52 8.81
C HIS A 54 12.09 2.03 7.36
N GLN A 55 13.21 2.00 6.66
CA GLN A 55 13.46 0.92 5.73
C GLN A 55 13.40 -0.33 6.62
N SER A 56 12.22 -0.92 6.71
CA SER A 56 12.05 -2.18 7.43
C SER A 56 13.16 -3.07 6.93
N ARG A 57 14.08 -3.45 7.82
CA ARG A 57 15.05 -4.50 7.55
C ARG A 57 14.28 -5.81 7.46
N MET A 58 13.41 -5.87 6.46
CA MET A 58 12.73 -7.08 6.08
C MET A 58 13.83 -7.99 5.52
N ARG A 59 14.38 -8.83 6.38
CA ARG A 59 15.34 -9.85 5.98
C ARG A 59 14.55 -10.96 5.32
N LEU A 60 14.40 -10.85 4.01
CA LEU A 60 13.98 -11.98 3.21
C LEU A 60 15.20 -12.91 3.02
N PRO A 61 15.07 -14.21 3.23
CA PRO A 61 16.14 -15.13 2.91
C PRO A 61 16.53 -14.96 1.43
N GLY A 62 17.77 -14.55 1.16
CA GLY A 62 18.26 -14.34 -0.20
C GLY A 62 18.21 -12.90 -0.73
N LEU A 63 17.37 -12.02 -0.20
CA LEU A 63 17.28 -10.62 -0.63
C LEU A 63 17.74 -9.69 0.51
N THR A 64 18.86 -9.02 0.33
CA THR A 64 19.46 -8.15 1.36
C THR A 64 19.97 -6.85 0.72
N VAL A 65 19.68 -5.71 1.35
CA VAL A 65 20.23 -4.41 0.92
C VAL A 65 21.75 -4.44 0.98
N GLY A 66 22.38 -3.97 -0.10
CA GLY A 66 23.82 -3.99 -0.29
C GLY A 66 24.35 -5.23 -1.03
N ASN A 67 23.54 -6.27 -1.24
CA ASN A 67 23.91 -7.45 -2.01
C ASN A 67 23.42 -7.35 -3.46
N ALA A 68 24.03 -8.16 -4.32
CA ALA A 68 23.56 -8.31 -5.70
C ALA A 68 22.13 -8.89 -5.72
N LEU A 69 21.31 -8.42 -6.64
CA LEU A 69 19.99 -8.97 -6.91
C LEU A 69 20.14 -10.44 -7.31
N PRO A 70 19.43 -11.38 -6.68
CA PRO A 70 19.45 -12.79 -7.06
C PRO A 70 19.05 -12.99 -8.52
N PRO A 71 19.58 -14.03 -9.20
CA PRO A 71 19.23 -14.30 -10.58
C PRO A 71 17.75 -14.67 -10.72
N PHE A 72 17.10 -14.11 -11.71
CA PHE A 72 15.72 -14.41 -12.08
C PHE A 72 15.54 -14.41 -13.59
N THR A 73 14.43 -14.96 -14.03
CA THR A 73 13.97 -14.92 -15.42
C THR A 73 12.53 -14.44 -15.45
N ALA A 74 12.25 -13.48 -16.33
CA ALA A 74 10.89 -12.99 -16.64
C ALA A 74 10.76 -12.83 -18.16
N ARG A 75 9.61 -12.40 -18.64
CA ARG A 75 9.36 -12.03 -20.03
C ARG A 75 8.84 -10.60 -20.14
N ASP A 76 9.24 -9.89 -21.17
CA ASP A 76 8.60 -8.65 -21.60
C ASP A 76 8.02 -8.82 -23.02
N ALA A 77 7.58 -7.71 -23.63
CA ALA A 77 7.06 -7.72 -25.00
C ALA A 77 8.11 -8.10 -26.06
N GLN A 78 9.39 -7.99 -25.74
CA GLN A 78 10.52 -8.28 -26.63
C GLN A 78 11.07 -9.70 -26.44
N GLY A 79 10.74 -10.34 -25.31
CA GLY A 79 11.15 -11.72 -25.04
C GLY A 79 11.65 -11.96 -23.62
N LYS A 80 12.65 -12.84 -23.48
CA LYS A 80 13.19 -13.23 -22.18
C LYS A 80 14.06 -12.12 -21.57
N VAL A 81 13.79 -11.78 -20.31
CA VAL A 81 14.53 -10.80 -19.51
C VAL A 81 15.12 -11.47 -18.27
N THR A 82 16.36 -11.19 -17.97
CA THR A 82 17.06 -11.66 -16.75
C THR A 82 17.57 -10.46 -15.95
N ASN A 83 18.01 -10.67 -14.73
CA ASN A 83 18.65 -9.62 -13.92
C ASN A 83 19.86 -8.97 -14.63
N ASP A 84 20.58 -9.69 -15.51
CA ASP A 84 21.71 -9.13 -16.27
C ASP A 84 21.25 -8.07 -17.30
N ASN A 85 20.03 -8.19 -17.85
CA ASN A 85 19.46 -7.20 -18.74
C ASN A 85 19.11 -5.87 -18.04
N LEU A 86 19.08 -5.86 -16.70
CA LEU A 86 18.84 -4.66 -15.91
C LEU A 86 20.12 -3.88 -15.60
N ARG A 87 21.30 -4.49 -15.80
CA ARG A 87 22.58 -3.82 -15.55
C ARG A 87 22.78 -2.59 -16.44
N GLY A 88 23.46 -1.59 -15.92
CA GLY A 88 23.70 -0.31 -16.59
C GLY A 88 22.58 0.71 -16.42
N ARG A 89 21.48 0.35 -15.73
CA ARG A 89 20.41 1.28 -15.39
C ARG A 89 19.87 1.01 -13.97
N SER A 90 19.54 2.08 -13.29
CA SER A 90 18.86 1.97 -11.98
C SER A 90 17.37 1.74 -12.18
N VAL A 91 16.80 0.73 -11.52
CA VAL A 91 15.39 0.33 -11.71
C VAL A 91 14.68 0.10 -10.38
N ILE A 92 13.36 0.27 -10.40
CA ILE A 92 12.44 -0.17 -9.35
C ILE A 92 11.68 -1.36 -9.90
N LEU A 93 11.85 -2.52 -9.29
CA LEU A 93 11.02 -3.70 -9.53
C LEU A 93 9.83 -3.64 -8.59
N ALA A 94 8.62 -3.43 -9.10
CA ALA A 94 7.39 -3.40 -8.32
C ALA A 94 6.55 -4.64 -8.63
N PHE A 95 6.40 -5.54 -7.65
CA PHE A 95 5.60 -6.75 -7.73
C PHE A 95 4.15 -6.41 -7.37
N LEU A 96 3.27 -6.44 -8.37
CA LEU A 96 1.86 -6.12 -8.23
C LEU A 96 1.01 -7.27 -8.78
N SER A 97 -0.17 -7.51 -8.17
CA SER A 97 -1.13 -8.46 -8.71
C SER A 97 -2.55 -7.87 -8.77
N ALA A 98 -3.35 -8.32 -9.72
CA ALA A 98 -4.72 -7.83 -9.92
C ALA A 98 -5.66 -8.19 -8.77
N GLY A 99 -5.40 -9.28 -8.06
CA GLY A 99 -6.16 -9.69 -6.87
C GLY A 99 -5.83 -8.92 -5.59
N CYS A 100 -4.80 -8.09 -5.62
CA CYS A 100 -4.29 -7.35 -4.46
C CYS A 100 -4.87 -5.92 -4.45
N ARG A 101 -5.70 -5.59 -3.46
CA ARG A 101 -6.33 -4.26 -3.38
C ARG A 101 -5.34 -3.09 -3.28
N PRO A 102 -4.27 -3.13 -2.45
CA PRO A 102 -3.26 -2.08 -2.47
C PRO A 102 -2.56 -1.94 -3.84
N CYS A 103 -2.34 -3.05 -4.56
CA CYS A 103 -1.75 -3.03 -5.90
C CYS A 103 -2.64 -2.28 -6.90
N GLN A 104 -3.96 -2.49 -6.85
CA GLN A 104 -4.94 -1.76 -7.67
C GLN A 104 -4.93 -0.25 -7.37
N LEU A 105 -4.77 0.15 -6.09
CA LEU A 105 -4.66 1.56 -5.72
C LEU A 105 -3.39 2.19 -6.28
N ILE A 106 -2.26 1.52 -6.20
CA ILE A 106 -0.98 1.98 -6.78
C ILE A 106 -1.12 2.12 -8.30
N ALA A 107 -1.66 1.10 -8.98
CA ALA A 107 -1.88 1.12 -10.41
C ALA A 107 -2.82 2.26 -10.84
N GLY A 108 -3.92 2.48 -10.09
CA GLY A 108 -4.83 3.60 -10.30
C GLY A 108 -4.17 4.97 -10.13
N GLN A 109 -3.28 5.14 -9.15
CA GLN A 109 -2.51 6.37 -8.98
C GLN A 109 -1.50 6.58 -10.12
N LEU A 110 -0.82 5.51 -10.58
CA LEU A 110 0.06 5.58 -11.75
C LEU A 110 -0.71 5.97 -13.02
N ALA A 111 -1.93 5.46 -13.19
CA ALA A 111 -2.79 5.82 -14.32
C ALA A 111 -3.30 7.27 -14.25
N ALA A 112 -3.63 7.78 -13.05
CA ALA A 112 -4.17 9.11 -12.84
C ALA A 112 -3.10 10.22 -12.84
N GLU A 113 -1.95 9.96 -12.22
CA GLU A 113 -0.89 10.95 -11.96
C GLU A 113 0.32 10.78 -12.92
N GLY A 114 0.34 9.68 -13.68
CA GLY A 114 1.48 9.29 -14.50
C GLY A 114 2.66 8.74 -13.69
N THR A 115 3.68 8.29 -14.40
CA THR A 115 4.91 7.76 -13.81
C THR A 115 5.82 8.84 -13.22
N GLY A 116 5.85 10.04 -13.81
CA GLY A 116 6.63 11.18 -13.32
C GLY A 116 8.12 10.83 -13.13
N ASP A 117 8.61 10.95 -11.91
CA ASP A 117 9.99 10.63 -11.49
C ASP A 117 10.36 9.14 -11.58
N LEU A 118 9.36 8.26 -11.74
CA LEU A 118 9.54 6.83 -11.96
C LEU A 118 9.71 6.48 -13.46
N THR A 119 9.55 7.45 -14.37
CA THR A 119 9.61 7.22 -15.82
C THR A 119 10.92 6.57 -16.23
N GLY A 120 10.82 5.46 -16.97
CA GLY A 120 11.98 4.69 -17.45
C GLY A 120 12.72 3.88 -16.38
N ARG A 121 12.34 4.03 -15.11
CA ARG A 121 12.91 3.30 -13.96
C ARG A 121 11.97 2.24 -13.40
N LEU A 122 10.66 2.45 -13.50
CA LEU A 122 9.66 1.51 -12.97
C LEU A 122 9.46 0.33 -13.90
N LEU A 123 9.63 -0.87 -13.37
CA LEU A 123 9.29 -2.14 -13.99
C LEU A 123 8.29 -2.85 -13.10
N VAL A 124 7.08 -3.07 -13.58
CA VAL A 124 6.07 -3.83 -12.85
C VAL A 124 6.21 -5.31 -13.18
N VAL A 125 6.45 -6.14 -12.16
CA VAL A 125 6.50 -7.59 -12.27
C VAL A 125 5.13 -8.13 -11.87
N THR A 126 4.52 -8.95 -12.73
CA THR A 126 3.16 -9.46 -12.53
C THR A 126 2.94 -10.75 -13.34
N ALA A 127 1.87 -11.49 -13.06
CA ALA A 127 1.53 -12.70 -13.79
C ALA A 127 0.91 -12.37 -15.17
N GLU A 128 0.85 -13.39 -16.04
CA GLU A 128 0.27 -13.26 -17.37
C GLU A 128 -1.21 -12.81 -17.30
N GLY A 129 -1.58 -11.85 -18.15
CA GLY A 129 -2.92 -11.28 -18.20
C GLY A 129 -3.24 -10.21 -17.14
N GLU A 130 -2.48 -10.11 -16.06
CA GLU A 130 -2.71 -9.15 -14.98
C GLU A 130 -2.41 -7.67 -15.34
N PRO A 131 -1.46 -7.32 -16.26
CA PRO A 131 -1.24 -5.91 -16.61
C PRO A 131 -2.50 -5.18 -17.07
N ALA A 132 -3.32 -5.82 -17.89
CA ALA A 132 -4.59 -5.28 -18.36
C ALA A 132 -5.62 -5.18 -17.22
N ALA A 133 -5.66 -6.16 -16.33
CA ALA A 133 -6.57 -6.19 -15.18
C ALA A 133 -6.20 -5.13 -14.11
N LEU A 134 -4.91 -4.78 -14.00
CA LEU A 134 -4.42 -3.69 -13.15
C LEU A 134 -4.70 -2.31 -13.75
N GLY A 135 -4.94 -2.21 -15.06
CA GLY A 135 -5.12 -0.92 -15.75
C GLY A 135 -3.85 -0.06 -15.75
N LEU A 136 -2.67 -0.69 -15.85
CA LEU A 136 -1.40 0.02 -15.89
C LEU A 136 -1.30 0.94 -17.12
N PRO A 137 -0.71 2.14 -16.99
CA PRO A 137 -0.45 3.01 -18.13
C PRO A 137 0.48 2.34 -19.16
N PRO A 138 0.34 2.64 -20.46
CA PRO A 138 1.11 1.99 -21.52
C PRO A 138 2.62 2.34 -21.49
N ASP A 139 3.01 3.40 -20.79
CA ASP A 139 4.39 3.82 -20.59
C ASP A 139 5.08 3.09 -19.42
N VAL A 140 4.34 2.33 -18.63
CA VAL A 140 4.88 1.47 -17.58
C VAL A 140 5.37 0.15 -18.19
N ALA A 141 6.68 -0.07 -18.14
CA ALA A 141 7.25 -1.32 -18.58
C ALA A 141 6.83 -2.48 -17.64
N THR A 142 6.38 -3.58 -18.23
CA THR A 142 5.94 -4.77 -17.49
C THR A 142 6.83 -5.96 -17.76
N LEU A 143 7.12 -6.71 -16.72
CA LEU A 143 7.75 -8.02 -16.76
C LEU A 143 6.74 -9.07 -16.33
N ILE A 144 6.54 -10.07 -17.17
CA ILE A 144 5.65 -11.19 -16.87
C ILE A 144 6.46 -12.31 -16.26
N GLU A 145 6.08 -12.74 -15.07
CA GLU A 145 6.63 -13.94 -14.44
C GLU A 145 5.74 -15.15 -14.72
N ASP A 146 6.38 -16.28 -15.02
CA ASP A 146 5.70 -17.54 -15.18
C ASP A 146 5.66 -18.26 -13.82
N ASN A 147 4.47 -18.73 -13.39
CA ASN A 147 4.28 -19.51 -12.15
C ASN A 147 4.98 -18.90 -10.90
N HIS A 148 5.05 -17.58 -10.80
CA HIS A 148 5.73 -16.87 -9.70
C HIS A 148 7.24 -17.12 -9.60
N GLU A 149 7.91 -17.51 -10.68
CA GLU A 149 9.35 -17.83 -10.69
C GLU A 149 10.22 -16.68 -10.18
N VAL A 150 9.91 -15.43 -10.54
CA VAL A 150 10.67 -14.25 -10.07
C VAL A 150 10.43 -14.04 -8.57
N SER A 151 9.16 -14.08 -8.16
CA SER A 151 8.75 -13.93 -6.75
C SER A 151 9.38 -15.00 -5.86
N GLU A 152 9.44 -16.25 -6.33
CA GLU A 152 10.07 -17.37 -5.63
C GLU A 152 11.61 -17.23 -5.58
N ALA A 153 12.25 -16.88 -6.70
CA ALA A 153 13.69 -16.67 -6.75
C ALA A 153 14.16 -15.56 -5.80
N LEU A 154 13.33 -14.54 -5.62
CA LEU A 154 13.59 -13.44 -4.69
C LEU A 154 13.02 -13.70 -3.29
N THR A 155 12.39 -14.85 -3.05
CA THR A 155 11.78 -15.25 -1.77
C THR A 155 10.76 -14.23 -1.26
N LEU A 156 9.93 -13.67 -2.16
CA LEU A 156 8.92 -12.66 -1.80
C LEU A 156 7.74 -13.34 -1.08
N LEU A 157 7.23 -12.68 -0.04
CA LEU A 157 6.12 -13.19 0.77
C LEU A 157 4.74 -12.83 0.20
N GLY A 158 4.69 -11.96 -0.82
CA GLY A 158 3.44 -11.52 -1.45
C GLY A 158 3.52 -10.14 -2.08
N THR A 159 2.39 -9.66 -2.55
CA THR A 159 2.21 -8.36 -3.19
C THR A 159 1.36 -7.42 -2.33
N PRO A 160 1.56 -6.09 -2.40
CA PRO A 160 2.60 -5.42 -3.19
C PRO A 160 3.99 -5.53 -2.54
N PHE A 161 5.03 -5.54 -3.37
CA PHE A 161 6.42 -5.46 -2.91
C PHE A 161 7.24 -4.65 -3.91
N ALA A 162 8.27 -3.92 -3.47
CA ALA A 162 9.12 -3.15 -4.37
C ALA A 162 10.58 -3.19 -3.94
N ILE A 163 11.48 -3.25 -4.92
CA ILE A 163 12.93 -3.34 -4.76
C ILE A 163 13.58 -2.26 -5.62
N ALA A 164 14.46 -1.44 -5.03
CA ALA A 164 15.33 -0.54 -5.75
C ALA A 164 16.66 -1.24 -6.06
N VAL A 165 17.05 -1.25 -7.32
CA VAL A 165 18.28 -1.87 -7.81
C VAL A 165 19.06 -0.83 -8.59
N ASP A 166 20.34 -0.67 -8.24
CA ASP A 166 21.23 0.26 -8.94
C ASP A 166 21.74 -0.31 -10.29
N ALA A 167 22.51 0.51 -11.01
CA ALA A 167 23.09 0.15 -12.30
C ALA A 167 24.05 -1.05 -12.23
N GLU A 168 24.64 -1.30 -11.08
CA GLU A 168 25.54 -2.43 -10.82
C GLU A 168 24.79 -3.72 -10.53
N GLY A 169 23.44 -3.64 -10.37
CA GLY A 169 22.57 -4.76 -10.01
C GLY A 169 22.54 -5.02 -8.50
N THR A 170 22.88 -4.03 -7.67
CA THR A 170 22.87 -4.12 -6.21
C THR A 170 21.54 -3.62 -5.66
N VAL A 171 20.98 -4.33 -4.71
CA VAL A 171 19.77 -3.91 -3.99
C VAL A 171 20.08 -2.71 -3.08
N ARG A 172 19.46 -1.57 -3.35
CA ARG A 172 19.64 -0.33 -2.58
C ARG A 172 18.56 -0.12 -1.54
N GLY A 173 17.40 -0.71 -1.73
CA GLY A 173 16.29 -0.65 -0.79
C GLY A 173 15.15 -1.58 -1.19
N MET A 174 14.26 -1.82 -0.24
CA MET A 174 13.04 -2.60 -0.47
C MET A 174 11.92 -2.09 0.44
N THR A 175 10.68 -2.19 0.00
CA THR A 175 9.50 -1.75 0.74
C THR A 175 8.25 -2.52 0.34
N VAL A 176 7.23 -2.48 1.19
CA VAL A 176 5.85 -2.84 0.84
C VAL A 176 5.11 -1.53 0.55
N PRO A 177 4.96 -1.13 -0.73
CA PRO A 177 4.35 0.15 -1.07
C PRO A 177 2.84 0.09 -0.87
N ASN A 178 2.25 1.19 -0.39
CA ASN A 178 0.80 1.37 -0.33
C ASN A 178 0.32 2.43 -1.33
N THR A 179 1.25 3.27 -1.79
CA THR A 179 0.99 4.39 -2.69
C THR A 179 2.08 4.52 -3.75
N ARG A 180 1.79 5.29 -4.83
CA ARG A 180 2.80 5.70 -5.80
C ARG A 180 3.96 6.49 -5.14
N ALA A 181 3.66 7.28 -4.12
CA ALA A 181 4.67 8.06 -3.40
C ALA A 181 5.71 7.18 -2.70
N ASP A 182 5.32 5.99 -2.22
CA ASP A 182 6.27 5.05 -1.61
C ASP A 182 7.27 4.52 -2.65
N LEU A 183 6.82 4.31 -3.90
CA LEU A 183 7.70 3.95 -5.02
C LEU A 183 8.65 5.10 -5.37
N ALA A 184 8.18 6.34 -5.34
CA ALA A 184 9.01 7.52 -5.58
C ALA A 184 10.09 7.70 -4.48
N GLN A 185 9.73 7.48 -3.21
CA GLN A 185 10.71 7.49 -2.12
C GLN A 185 11.77 6.39 -2.28
N LEU A 186 11.35 5.20 -2.73
CA LEU A 186 12.29 4.12 -3.00
C LEU A 186 13.21 4.48 -4.19
N ALA A 187 12.69 5.14 -5.22
CA ALA A 187 13.46 5.61 -6.37
C ALA A 187 14.52 6.65 -5.99
N ALA A 188 14.26 7.49 -4.99
CA ALA A 188 15.21 8.48 -4.49
C ALA A 188 16.51 7.86 -3.93
N LEU A 189 16.51 6.56 -3.58
CA LEU A 189 17.71 5.84 -3.15
C LEU A 189 18.68 5.52 -4.30
N LEU A 190 18.24 5.72 -5.53
CA LEU A 190 19.00 5.39 -6.75
C LEU A 190 19.74 6.60 -7.35
N GLY A 191 19.58 7.79 -6.75
CA GLY A 191 20.27 9.04 -7.15
C GLY A 191 19.64 9.68 -8.37
#